data_b4f3906a693a2355a31aa7b90922c75f
#
_entry.id   b4f3906a693a2355a31aa7b90922c75f
#
_cell.length_a   1.000
_cell.length_b   1.000
_cell.length_c   1.000
_cell.angle_alpha   90.00
_cell.angle_beta   90.00
_cell.angle_gamma   90.00
#
_symmetry.space_group_name_H-M   'P 1'
#
loop_
_entity.id
_entity.type
_entity.pdbx_description
1 polymer ?
#
loop_
_entity_poly.entity_id
_entity_poly.type
_entity_poly.pdbx_seq_one_letter_code
_entity_poly.pdbx_strand_id
1 'polypeptide(L)'
;MTQSIHHAAATGYQSNADRYVKGRPGYPTEIADWLRNAVGLHAGQTVIDLGAGTGKFTPRLLDSGAEVIAVEPIVPMLDRLAAALPQVKTLAATADAIPLADESVDAVVCAQSFHWFATPQALAEIQRILKPGGKLGLVWNTRDARVGWVRKLNQIVDRYQGDAPRFYTGEWRRLFPAKGFAPLHEQAFIFGHRGTVEDVLYNRVRSTSFIAALPQVRQEQVIEQVRQLVAQEEELRGQETVTVPYQTKAFVTHKLG
;
A
#
# COMPACT_ATOMS: atom_id res chain seq x y z
N MET A 1 9.38 14.52 -18.69
CA MET A 1 8.57 15.27 -17.69
C MET A 1 8.39 14.34 -16.51
N THR A 2 9.01 14.64 -15.37
CA THR A 2 8.84 13.87 -14.12
C THR A 2 7.39 13.94 -13.70
N GLN A 3 6.81 12.79 -13.40
CA GLN A 3 5.42 12.68 -12.97
C GLN A 3 5.22 13.47 -11.66
N SER A 4 4.31 14.44 -11.66
CA SER A 4 3.97 15.18 -10.44
C SER A 4 3.26 14.23 -9.45
N ILE A 5 3.72 14.23 -8.20
CA ILE A 5 3.08 13.46 -7.12
C ILE A 5 1.62 13.95 -7.00
N HIS A 6 0.67 13.00 -7.00
CA HIS A 6 -0.75 13.35 -6.89
C HIS A 6 -1.02 14.12 -5.59
N HIS A 7 -1.78 15.22 -5.66
CA HIS A 7 -2.05 16.14 -4.55
C HIS A 7 -2.52 15.42 -3.27
N ALA A 8 -3.44 14.44 -3.39
CA ALA A 8 -3.93 13.66 -2.26
C ALA A 8 -2.82 12.80 -1.58
N ALA A 9 -1.80 12.37 -2.34
CA ALA A 9 -0.64 11.70 -1.78
C ALA A 9 0.28 12.71 -1.07
N ALA A 10 0.59 13.85 -1.71
CA ALA A 10 1.49 14.85 -1.16
C ALA A 10 0.95 15.49 0.12
N THR A 11 -0.34 15.83 0.18
CA THR A 11 -0.96 16.60 1.30
C THR A 11 -1.48 15.68 2.41
N GLY A 12 -2.08 14.54 2.05
CA GLY A 12 -2.72 13.63 3.01
C GLY A 12 -1.74 12.93 3.94
N TYR A 13 -0.46 12.82 3.54
CA TYR A 13 0.57 12.11 4.31
C TYR A 13 1.42 13.02 5.21
N GLN A 14 1.47 14.33 4.95
CA GLN A 14 2.32 15.27 5.72
C GLN A 14 1.78 15.62 7.11
N SER A 15 0.47 15.63 7.32
CA SER A 15 -0.15 16.25 8.50
C SER A 15 -0.47 15.32 9.68
N ASN A 16 -0.38 13.97 9.57
CA ASN A 16 -0.91 13.07 10.60
C ASN A 16 -0.22 11.68 10.68
N ALA A 17 1.10 11.66 10.67
CA ALA A 17 1.83 10.40 10.56
C ALA A 17 1.66 9.45 11.76
N ASP A 18 1.46 9.92 12.98
CA ASP A 18 1.26 9.04 14.15
C ASP A 18 -0.11 8.35 14.12
N ARG A 19 -1.15 9.06 13.70
CA ARG A 19 -2.49 8.48 13.46
C ARG A 19 -2.49 7.53 12.26
N TYR A 20 -1.67 7.84 11.26
CA TYR A 20 -1.46 6.99 10.08
C TYR A 20 -0.90 5.62 10.45
N VAL A 21 0.10 5.56 11.33
CA VAL A 21 0.73 4.31 11.75
C VAL A 21 -0.22 3.44 12.57
N LYS A 22 -0.97 4.03 13.52
CA LYS A 22 -1.85 3.29 14.45
C LYS A 22 -3.11 2.73 13.77
N GLY A 23 -3.74 3.47 12.88
CA GLY A 23 -5.02 3.07 12.26
C GLY A 23 -4.89 2.09 11.09
N ARG A 24 -3.73 1.95 10.46
CA ARG A 24 -3.58 1.08 9.29
C ARG A 24 -3.25 -0.35 9.66
N PRO A 25 -3.92 -1.35 9.03
CA PRO A 25 -3.63 -2.75 9.27
C PRO A 25 -2.18 -3.09 8.92
N GLY A 26 -1.63 -4.08 9.62
CA GLY A 26 -0.45 -4.81 9.17
C GLY A 26 -0.76 -5.67 7.96
N TYR A 27 0.07 -6.67 7.72
CA TYR A 27 -0.14 -7.67 6.69
C TYR A 27 -0.24 -9.05 7.34
N PRO A 28 -1.02 -9.98 6.75
CA PRO A 28 -1.14 -11.33 7.26
C PRO A 28 0.21 -12.06 7.24
N THR A 29 0.36 -13.06 8.10
CA THR A 29 1.59 -13.86 8.20
C THR A 29 1.91 -14.59 6.90
N GLU A 30 0.88 -15.02 6.18
CA GLU A 30 0.96 -15.72 4.90
C GLU A 30 1.63 -14.91 3.79
N ILE A 31 1.75 -13.59 3.97
CA ILE A 31 2.48 -12.75 3.02
C ILE A 31 3.98 -13.09 3.00
N ALA A 32 4.53 -13.61 4.11
CA ALA A 32 5.91 -14.06 4.17
C ALA A 32 6.14 -15.28 3.26
N ASP A 33 5.20 -16.23 3.25
CA ASP A 33 5.25 -17.38 2.36
C ASP A 33 5.07 -16.98 0.90
N TRP A 34 4.20 -16.02 0.63
CA TRP A 34 4.04 -15.48 -0.72
C TRP A 34 5.32 -14.79 -1.22
N LEU A 35 5.97 -13.98 -0.37
CA LEU A 35 7.25 -13.34 -0.72
C LEU A 35 8.33 -14.38 -1.00
N ARG A 36 8.39 -15.45 -0.22
CA ARG A 36 9.38 -16.53 -0.41
C ARG A 36 9.08 -17.41 -1.62
N ASN A 37 7.82 -17.84 -1.80
CA ASN A 37 7.48 -18.87 -2.77
C ASN A 37 7.05 -18.30 -4.13
N ALA A 38 6.31 -17.19 -4.17
CA ALA A 38 5.80 -16.59 -5.40
C ALA A 38 6.73 -15.49 -5.94
N VAL A 39 7.21 -14.59 -5.07
CA VAL A 39 8.19 -13.57 -5.45
C VAL A 39 9.60 -14.19 -5.51
N GLY A 40 9.89 -15.20 -4.71
CA GLY A 40 11.15 -15.92 -4.70
C GLY A 40 12.23 -15.23 -3.86
N LEU A 41 11.85 -14.42 -2.86
CA LEU A 41 12.80 -13.67 -2.03
C LEU A 41 13.53 -14.56 -1.02
N HIS A 42 14.85 -14.39 -0.95
CA HIS A 42 15.74 -15.07 0.01
C HIS A 42 17.03 -14.26 0.24
N ALA A 43 17.85 -14.69 1.18
CA ALA A 43 19.15 -14.07 1.43
C ALA A 43 20.05 -14.06 0.19
N GLY A 44 20.79 -12.97 0.00
CA GLY A 44 21.66 -12.76 -1.16
C GLY A 44 20.98 -12.09 -2.36
N GLN A 45 19.68 -11.82 -2.27
CA GLN A 45 18.94 -11.03 -3.27
C GLN A 45 18.77 -9.59 -2.84
N THR A 46 18.51 -8.71 -3.81
CA THR A 46 18.15 -7.30 -3.61
C THR A 46 16.71 -7.07 -4.02
N VAL A 47 15.91 -6.48 -3.13
CA VAL A 47 14.52 -6.11 -3.40
C VAL A 47 14.26 -4.63 -3.19
N ILE A 48 13.49 -4.03 -4.08
CA ILE A 48 13.00 -2.66 -3.95
C ILE A 48 11.62 -2.67 -3.27
N ASP A 49 11.47 -1.88 -2.19
CA ASP A 49 10.16 -1.45 -1.68
C ASP A 49 9.81 -0.13 -2.36
N LEU A 50 9.00 -0.18 -3.43
CA LEU A 50 8.71 0.98 -4.28
C LEU A 50 7.43 1.70 -3.83
N GLY A 51 7.58 2.98 -3.49
CA GLY A 51 6.56 3.75 -2.78
C GLY A 51 6.44 3.28 -1.34
N ALA A 52 7.60 3.11 -0.67
CA ALA A 52 7.71 2.52 0.66
C ALA A 52 7.01 3.32 1.76
N GLY A 53 6.78 4.62 1.53
CA GLY A 53 6.17 5.50 2.50
C GLY A 53 6.98 5.55 3.80
N THR A 54 6.31 5.30 4.92
CA THR A 54 6.94 5.23 6.25
C THR A 54 7.51 3.85 6.60
N GLY A 55 7.60 2.94 5.63
CA GLY A 55 8.20 1.61 5.80
C GLY A 55 7.28 0.55 6.41
N LYS A 56 5.96 0.66 6.23
CA LYS A 56 5.03 -0.30 6.86
C LYS A 56 5.13 -1.72 6.31
N PHE A 57 5.51 -1.88 5.04
CA PHE A 57 5.72 -3.19 4.41
C PHE A 57 7.17 -3.66 4.48
N THR A 58 8.10 -2.74 4.58
CA THR A 58 9.56 -2.98 4.57
C THR A 58 10.02 -4.09 5.52
N PRO A 59 9.51 -4.20 6.78
CA PRO A 59 9.87 -5.32 7.66
C PRO A 59 9.53 -6.70 7.09
N ARG A 60 8.44 -6.81 6.31
CA ARG A 60 8.08 -8.08 5.65
C ARG A 60 9.06 -8.48 4.55
N LEU A 61 9.67 -7.50 3.89
CA LEU A 61 10.75 -7.75 2.94
C LEU A 61 12.03 -8.16 3.67
N LEU A 62 12.37 -7.49 4.77
CA LEU A 62 13.52 -7.84 5.61
C LEU A 62 13.42 -9.27 6.18
N ASP A 63 12.23 -9.72 6.55
CA ASP A 63 11.97 -11.09 7.05
C ASP A 63 12.35 -12.17 6.01
N SER A 64 12.49 -11.84 4.73
CA SER A 64 12.98 -12.76 3.69
C SER A 64 14.49 -12.98 3.72
N GLY A 65 15.24 -12.12 4.41
CA GLY A 65 16.71 -12.09 4.40
C GLY A 65 17.32 -11.36 3.21
N ALA A 66 16.53 -10.83 2.29
CA ALA A 66 17.00 -10.04 1.15
C ALA A 66 17.49 -8.66 1.60
N GLU A 67 18.44 -8.08 0.85
CA GLU A 67 18.80 -6.67 0.98
C GLU A 67 17.64 -5.81 0.47
N VAL A 68 17.16 -4.89 1.32
CA VAL A 68 16.01 -4.02 0.99
C VAL A 68 16.49 -2.62 0.69
N ILE A 69 16.05 -2.08 -0.46
CA ILE A 69 16.19 -0.67 -0.84
C ILE A 69 14.80 -0.06 -0.88
N ALA A 70 14.53 0.92 -0.01
CA ALA A 70 13.27 1.64 0.03
C ALA A 70 13.32 2.86 -0.90
N VAL A 71 12.37 2.96 -1.83
CA VAL A 71 12.25 4.08 -2.77
C VAL A 71 10.96 4.83 -2.49
N GLU A 72 11.07 6.13 -2.17
CA GLU A 72 9.91 6.98 -1.83
C GLU A 72 10.23 8.44 -2.20
N PRO A 73 9.38 9.12 -2.99
CA PRO A 73 9.62 10.51 -3.39
C PRO A 73 9.30 11.53 -2.28
N ILE A 74 8.49 11.17 -1.26
CA ILE A 74 8.09 12.08 -0.19
C ILE A 74 9.13 12.00 0.95
N VAL A 75 10.09 12.93 0.93
CA VAL A 75 11.23 12.94 1.85
C VAL A 75 10.83 12.81 3.34
N PRO A 76 9.83 13.53 3.89
CA PRO A 76 9.42 13.35 5.30
C PRO A 76 8.93 11.93 5.65
N MET A 77 8.41 11.17 4.68
CA MET A 77 8.05 9.77 4.89
C MET A 77 9.29 8.88 4.89
N LEU A 78 10.20 9.12 3.94
CA LEU A 78 11.46 8.40 3.81
C LEU A 78 12.35 8.58 5.05
N ASP A 79 12.41 9.80 5.61
CA ASP A 79 13.17 10.10 6.84
C ASP A 79 12.64 9.29 8.03
N ARG A 80 11.33 9.12 8.15
CA ARG A 80 10.73 8.28 9.20
C ARG A 80 11.04 6.81 9.01
N LEU A 81 11.04 6.34 7.76
CA LEU A 81 11.46 4.97 7.44
C LEU A 81 12.91 4.77 7.84
N ALA A 82 13.80 5.68 7.45
CA ALA A 82 15.23 5.62 7.78
C ALA A 82 15.48 5.62 9.29
N ALA A 83 14.74 6.45 10.04
CA ALA A 83 14.84 6.48 11.50
C ALA A 83 14.33 5.18 12.16
N ALA A 84 13.27 4.56 11.63
CA ALA A 84 12.69 3.32 12.15
C ALA A 84 13.48 2.06 11.75
N LEU A 85 14.11 2.08 10.58
CA LEU A 85 14.79 0.94 9.96
C LEU A 85 16.17 1.36 9.42
N PRO A 86 17.13 1.69 10.30
CA PRO A 86 18.42 2.26 9.89
C PRO A 86 19.28 1.32 9.04
N GLN A 87 18.98 0.03 9.01
CA GLN A 87 19.63 -0.97 8.17
C GLN A 87 19.15 -0.96 6.70
N VAL A 88 18.06 -0.23 6.41
CA VAL A 88 17.48 -0.17 5.05
C VAL A 88 18.11 0.99 4.28
N LYS A 89 18.61 0.70 3.09
CA LYS A 89 19.04 1.76 2.16
C LYS A 89 17.83 2.50 1.63
N THR A 90 17.88 3.84 1.66
CA THR A 90 16.79 4.69 1.21
C THR A 90 17.18 5.51 -0.01
N LEU A 91 16.24 5.68 -0.95
CA LEU A 91 16.41 6.49 -2.15
C LEU A 91 15.21 7.43 -2.32
N ALA A 92 15.46 8.73 -2.35
CA ALA A 92 14.44 9.74 -2.69
C ALA A 92 14.29 9.79 -4.22
N ALA A 93 13.34 9.02 -4.77
CA ALA A 93 13.12 8.93 -6.21
C ALA A 93 11.65 8.62 -6.55
N THR A 94 11.25 8.97 -7.78
CA THR A 94 9.96 8.60 -8.36
C THR A 94 10.05 7.26 -9.08
N ALA A 95 8.90 6.60 -9.31
CA ALA A 95 8.85 5.28 -9.92
C ALA A 95 9.26 5.25 -11.41
N ASP A 96 9.32 6.40 -12.06
CA ASP A 96 9.71 6.59 -13.46
C ASP A 96 11.19 7.01 -13.63
N ALA A 97 11.92 7.20 -12.51
CA ALA A 97 13.33 7.62 -12.52
C ALA A 97 14.05 7.12 -11.26
N ILE A 98 14.37 5.84 -11.21
CA ILE A 98 15.04 5.19 -10.06
C ILE A 98 16.57 5.19 -10.31
N PRO A 99 17.38 5.78 -9.42
CA PRO A 99 18.83 5.93 -9.64
C PRO A 99 19.59 4.62 -9.36
N LEU A 100 19.23 3.56 -10.08
CA LEU A 100 19.86 2.25 -10.04
C LEU A 100 20.26 1.84 -11.47
N ALA A 101 21.29 0.99 -11.59
CA ALA A 101 21.72 0.43 -12.86
C ALA A 101 20.64 -0.50 -13.46
N ASP A 102 20.71 -0.71 -14.77
CA ASP A 102 19.92 -1.71 -15.46
C ASP A 102 20.22 -3.09 -14.85
N GLU A 103 19.18 -3.93 -14.78
CA GLU A 103 19.31 -5.34 -14.35
C GLU A 103 20.05 -5.54 -13.02
N SER A 104 19.82 -4.64 -12.06
CA SER A 104 20.55 -4.61 -10.79
C SER A 104 19.82 -5.24 -9.62
N VAL A 105 18.49 -5.46 -9.72
CA VAL A 105 17.67 -5.97 -8.61
C VAL A 105 16.90 -7.24 -8.98
N ASP A 106 16.66 -8.09 -7.97
CA ASP A 106 16.00 -9.38 -8.16
C ASP A 106 14.47 -9.24 -8.11
N ALA A 107 13.97 -8.27 -7.34
CA ALA A 107 12.55 -7.99 -7.25
C ALA A 107 12.24 -6.51 -6.99
N VAL A 108 11.05 -6.10 -7.42
CA VAL A 108 10.41 -4.84 -7.03
C VAL A 108 9.07 -5.18 -6.42
N VAL A 109 8.77 -4.66 -5.22
CA VAL A 109 7.48 -4.85 -4.56
C VAL A 109 6.85 -3.48 -4.29
N CYS A 110 5.57 -3.34 -4.66
CA CYS A 110 4.77 -2.16 -4.41
C CYS A 110 3.63 -2.51 -3.45
N ALA A 111 3.76 -2.11 -2.18
CA ALA A 111 2.73 -2.38 -1.18
C ALA A 111 1.87 -1.12 -0.93
N GLN A 112 0.60 -1.15 -1.30
CA GLN A 112 -0.35 -0.02 -1.22
C GLN A 112 0.07 1.21 -2.05
N SER A 113 0.95 1.07 -3.03
CA SER A 113 1.57 2.21 -3.70
C SER A 113 1.35 2.26 -5.21
N PHE A 114 1.37 1.13 -5.92
CA PHE A 114 1.40 1.10 -7.39
C PHE A 114 0.30 1.93 -8.08
N HIS A 115 -0.90 2.00 -7.53
CA HIS A 115 -2.00 2.79 -8.11
C HIS A 115 -1.73 4.30 -8.20
N TRP A 116 -0.74 4.83 -7.45
CA TRP A 116 -0.34 6.23 -7.51
C TRP A 116 0.51 6.58 -8.73
N PHE A 117 1.25 5.60 -9.24
CA PHE A 117 2.20 5.75 -10.34
C PHE A 117 2.05 4.69 -11.43
N ALA A 118 0.86 4.10 -11.55
CA ALA A 118 0.56 3.08 -12.55
C ALA A 118 0.56 3.69 -13.97
N THR A 119 1.74 3.79 -14.57
CA THR A 119 1.97 4.32 -15.91
C THR A 119 2.88 3.40 -16.73
N PRO A 120 2.82 3.46 -18.08
CA PRO A 120 3.77 2.75 -18.92
C PRO A 120 5.24 3.09 -18.62
N GLN A 121 5.52 4.36 -18.25
CA GLN A 121 6.87 4.84 -17.92
C GLN A 121 7.39 4.19 -16.65
N ALA A 122 6.57 4.15 -15.58
CA ALA A 122 6.95 3.46 -14.33
C ALA A 122 7.17 1.96 -14.54
N LEU A 123 6.32 1.29 -15.36
CA LEU A 123 6.54 -0.11 -15.71
C LEU A 123 7.84 -0.33 -16.52
N ALA A 124 8.15 0.55 -17.46
CA ALA A 124 9.40 0.49 -18.22
C ALA A 124 10.63 0.66 -17.32
N GLU A 125 10.55 1.57 -16.33
CA GLU A 125 11.63 1.79 -15.36
C GLU A 125 11.79 0.58 -14.41
N ILE A 126 10.68 0.02 -13.92
CA ILE A 126 10.70 -1.22 -13.14
C ILE A 126 11.33 -2.36 -13.97
N GLN A 127 10.94 -2.49 -15.24
CA GLN A 127 11.52 -3.49 -16.14
C GLN A 127 13.01 -3.27 -16.35
N ARG A 128 13.46 -2.02 -16.49
CA ARG A 128 14.88 -1.67 -16.69
C ARG A 128 15.75 -2.16 -15.53
N ILE A 129 15.34 -1.87 -14.29
CA ILE A 129 16.13 -2.21 -13.09
C ILE A 129 16.06 -3.68 -12.71
N LEU A 130 14.99 -4.41 -13.09
CA LEU A 130 14.86 -5.85 -12.83
C LEU A 130 15.85 -6.65 -13.67
N LYS A 131 16.53 -7.60 -13.05
CA LYS A 131 17.30 -8.66 -13.73
C LYS A 131 16.37 -9.48 -14.64
N PRO A 132 16.89 -10.17 -15.68
CA PRO A 132 16.11 -11.16 -16.42
C PRO A 132 15.47 -12.19 -15.48
N GLY A 133 14.16 -12.44 -15.62
CA GLY A 133 13.39 -13.28 -14.71
C GLY A 133 13.03 -12.65 -13.36
N GLY A 134 13.53 -11.45 -13.06
CA GLY A 134 13.23 -10.69 -11.85
C GLY A 134 11.73 -10.43 -11.68
N LYS A 135 11.26 -10.29 -10.42
CA LYS A 135 9.84 -10.29 -10.09
C LYS A 135 9.30 -8.88 -9.78
N LEU A 136 8.08 -8.62 -10.24
CA LEU A 136 7.27 -7.50 -9.80
C LEU A 136 6.13 -8.02 -8.92
N GLY A 137 6.12 -7.63 -7.64
CA GLY A 137 5.07 -7.93 -6.69
C GLY A 137 4.20 -6.70 -6.39
N LEU A 138 2.88 -6.84 -6.44
CA LEU A 138 1.94 -5.78 -6.13
C LEU A 138 1.03 -6.24 -4.98
N VAL A 139 0.91 -5.46 -3.90
CA VAL A 139 0.19 -5.88 -2.69
C VAL A 139 -0.76 -4.79 -2.22
N TRP A 140 -2.03 -5.17 -1.94
CA TRP A 140 -3.02 -4.28 -1.35
C TRP A 140 -3.80 -4.95 -0.22
N ASN A 141 -3.96 -4.24 0.88
CA ASN A 141 -4.95 -4.57 1.89
C ASN A 141 -6.27 -3.86 1.55
N THR A 142 -7.30 -4.63 1.37
CA THR A 142 -8.65 -4.16 1.08
C THR A 142 -9.59 -4.58 2.20
N ARG A 143 -10.49 -3.71 2.66
CA ARG A 143 -11.54 -4.13 3.60
C ARG A 143 -12.44 -5.16 2.92
N ASP A 144 -12.86 -6.19 3.65
CA ASP A 144 -13.70 -7.25 3.08
C ASP A 144 -15.17 -6.81 2.98
N ALA A 145 -15.53 -6.25 1.83
CA ALA A 145 -16.88 -5.75 1.57
C ALA A 145 -17.97 -6.84 1.46
N ARG A 146 -17.61 -8.13 1.60
CA ARG A 146 -18.58 -9.21 1.74
C ARG A 146 -19.33 -9.09 3.07
N VAL A 147 -18.70 -8.53 4.11
CA VAL A 147 -19.30 -8.22 5.40
C VAL A 147 -20.16 -6.96 5.29
N GLY A 148 -21.40 -7.02 5.76
CA GLY A 148 -22.43 -6.00 5.56
C GLY A 148 -22.03 -4.61 6.05
N TRP A 149 -21.61 -4.49 7.30
CA TRP A 149 -21.21 -3.20 7.88
C TRP A 149 -19.90 -2.66 7.25
N VAL A 150 -18.98 -3.53 6.82
CA VAL A 150 -17.77 -3.12 6.10
C VAL A 150 -18.12 -2.49 4.75
N ARG A 151 -19.09 -3.06 4.04
CA ARG A 151 -19.59 -2.49 2.79
C ARG A 151 -20.22 -1.11 3.02
N LYS A 152 -21.01 -0.93 4.08
CA LYS A 152 -21.59 0.37 4.45
C LYS A 152 -20.49 1.39 4.80
N LEU A 153 -19.46 0.97 5.54
CA LEU A 153 -18.28 1.81 5.83
C LEU A 153 -17.57 2.26 4.56
N ASN A 154 -17.37 1.34 3.61
CA ASN A 154 -16.77 1.69 2.32
C ASN A 154 -17.64 2.71 1.56
N GLN A 155 -18.97 2.54 1.52
CA GLN A 155 -19.87 3.49 0.89
C GLN A 155 -19.79 4.90 1.48
N ILE A 156 -19.62 5.03 2.82
CA ILE A 156 -19.40 6.33 3.46
C ILE A 156 -18.10 6.96 2.95
N VAL A 157 -17.00 6.21 2.99
CA VAL A 157 -15.66 6.71 2.64
C VAL A 157 -15.54 7.03 1.16
N ASP A 158 -16.07 6.18 0.28
CA ASP A 158 -15.89 6.27 -1.18
C ASP A 158 -16.59 7.49 -1.79
N ARG A 159 -17.60 8.07 -1.13
CA ARG A 159 -18.25 9.34 -1.54
C ARG A 159 -17.28 10.52 -1.61
N TYR A 160 -16.18 10.46 -0.90
CA TYR A 160 -15.18 11.52 -0.79
C TYR A 160 -13.91 11.25 -1.61
N GLN A 161 -13.90 10.17 -2.40
CA GLN A 161 -12.71 9.77 -3.15
C GLN A 161 -12.25 10.79 -4.19
N GLY A 162 -13.19 11.48 -4.86
CA GLY A 162 -12.87 12.34 -5.99
C GLY A 162 -12.14 11.58 -7.11
N ASP A 163 -11.05 12.17 -7.61
CA ASP A 163 -10.18 11.63 -8.65
C ASP A 163 -8.98 10.83 -8.11
N ALA A 164 -8.90 10.63 -6.78
CA ALA A 164 -7.78 9.94 -6.17
C ALA A 164 -7.63 8.50 -6.70
N PRO A 165 -6.46 8.13 -7.24
CA PRO A 165 -6.21 6.77 -7.71
C PRO A 165 -6.34 5.75 -6.56
N ARG A 166 -6.94 4.60 -6.85
CA ARG A 166 -7.10 3.52 -5.86
C ARG A 166 -7.03 2.15 -6.51
N PHE A 167 -6.81 1.13 -5.67
CA PHE A 167 -6.92 -0.27 -6.09
C PHE A 167 -8.26 -0.57 -6.76
N TYR A 168 -9.37 -0.11 -6.17
CA TYR A 168 -10.74 -0.42 -6.59
C TYR A 168 -11.16 0.19 -7.93
N THR A 169 -10.48 1.25 -8.40
CA THR A 169 -10.80 1.83 -9.72
C THR A 169 -10.40 0.90 -10.86
N GLY A 170 -9.46 -0.02 -10.60
CA GLY A 170 -8.97 -0.97 -11.61
C GLY A 170 -8.06 -0.33 -12.68
N GLU A 171 -7.84 0.99 -12.65
CA GLU A 171 -7.02 1.69 -13.66
C GLU A 171 -5.60 1.12 -13.76
N TRP A 172 -4.98 0.80 -12.61
CA TRP A 172 -3.66 0.18 -12.56
C TRP A 172 -3.61 -1.16 -13.32
N ARG A 173 -4.72 -1.91 -13.35
CA ARG A 173 -4.80 -3.23 -13.98
C ARG A 173 -4.86 -3.15 -15.50
N ARG A 174 -5.25 -2.00 -16.07
CA ARG A 174 -5.28 -1.76 -17.53
C ARG A 174 -3.89 -1.79 -18.16
N LEU A 175 -2.84 -1.64 -17.36
CA LEU A 175 -1.46 -1.79 -17.82
C LEU A 175 -1.07 -3.24 -18.09
N PHE A 176 -1.88 -4.20 -17.65
CA PHE A 176 -1.60 -5.62 -17.82
C PHE A 176 -2.61 -6.28 -18.79
N PRO A 177 -2.16 -7.19 -19.70
CA PRO A 177 -0.79 -7.69 -19.81
C PRO A 177 0.20 -6.59 -20.26
N ALA A 178 1.35 -6.51 -19.58
CA ALA A 178 2.36 -5.51 -19.86
C ALA A 178 3.45 -6.09 -20.77
N LYS A 179 3.91 -5.29 -21.77
CA LYS A 179 5.01 -5.69 -22.65
C LYS A 179 6.27 -5.99 -21.83
N GLY A 180 6.88 -7.14 -22.08
CA GLY A 180 8.09 -7.59 -21.39
C GLY A 180 7.84 -8.19 -19.99
N PHE A 181 6.58 -8.40 -19.60
CA PHE A 181 6.20 -9.12 -18.39
C PHE A 181 5.31 -10.32 -18.71
N ALA A 182 5.43 -11.37 -17.92
CA ALA A 182 4.51 -12.49 -17.93
C ALA A 182 3.11 -12.10 -17.44
N PRO A 183 2.06 -12.93 -17.59
CA PRO A 183 0.76 -12.67 -16.99
C PRO A 183 0.84 -12.50 -15.47
N LEU A 184 -0.04 -11.67 -14.91
CA LEU A 184 -0.20 -11.51 -13.45
C LEU A 184 -0.85 -12.75 -12.84
N HIS A 185 -0.23 -13.28 -11.78
CA HIS A 185 -0.82 -14.28 -10.90
C HIS A 185 -1.34 -13.60 -9.64
N GLU A 186 -2.61 -13.84 -9.29
CA GLU A 186 -3.28 -13.26 -8.13
C GLU A 186 -3.44 -14.30 -7.02
N GLN A 187 -3.14 -13.90 -5.78
CA GLN A 187 -3.49 -14.61 -4.55
C GLN A 187 -4.20 -13.66 -3.59
N ALA A 188 -5.05 -14.22 -2.72
CA ALA A 188 -5.77 -13.43 -1.72
C ALA A 188 -5.67 -14.13 -0.36
N PHE A 189 -5.39 -13.33 0.68
CA PHE A 189 -5.30 -13.77 2.07
C PHE A 189 -6.32 -13.03 2.90
N ILE A 190 -7.05 -13.75 3.76
CA ILE A 190 -8.07 -13.18 4.64
C ILE A 190 -7.44 -12.97 6.01
N PHE A 191 -7.62 -11.80 6.60
CA PHE A 191 -7.17 -11.54 7.96
C PHE A 191 -8.05 -10.51 8.66
N GLY A 192 -7.92 -10.41 9.98
CA GLY A 192 -8.61 -9.43 10.80
C GLY A 192 -7.66 -8.38 11.36
N HIS A 193 -8.02 -7.11 11.24
CA HIS A 193 -7.35 -6.02 11.93
C HIS A 193 -8.09 -5.68 13.21
N ARG A 194 -7.58 -6.15 14.35
CA ARG A 194 -8.18 -5.94 15.68
C ARG A 194 -7.58 -4.73 16.36
N GLY A 195 -8.43 -3.93 17.00
CA GLY A 195 -8.03 -2.77 17.79
C GLY A 195 -9.24 -2.04 18.37
N THR A 196 -9.00 -0.90 19.02
CA THR A 196 -10.08 -0.06 19.52
C THR A 196 -10.90 0.49 18.35
N VAL A 197 -12.20 0.75 18.57
CA VAL A 197 -13.06 1.39 17.57
C VAL A 197 -12.44 2.72 17.09
N GLU A 198 -11.83 3.49 18.00
CA GLU A 198 -11.12 4.73 17.65
C GLU A 198 -10.00 4.48 16.65
N ASP A 199 -9.14 3.46 16.87
CA ASP A 199 -7.98 3.22 16.01
C ASP A 199 -8.35 2.60 14.68
N VAL A 200 -9.09 1.47 14.70
CA VAL A 200 -9.28 0.65 13.48
C VAL A 200 -10.44 1.13 12.60
N LEU A 201 -11.33 2.00 13.12
CA LEU A 201 -12.40 2.62 12.35
C LEU A 201 -12.14 4.13 12.16
N TYR A 202 -12.17 4.93 13.22
CA TYR A 202 -12.11 6.39 13.08
C TYR A 202 -10.75 6.88 12.59
N ASN A 203 -9.66 6.51 13.26
CA ASN A 203 -8.30 6.90 12.85
C ASN A 203 -7.92 6.28 11.51
N ARG A 204 -8.39 5.05 11.23
CA ARG A 204 -8.22 4.42 9.93
C ARG A 204 -8.89 5.20 8.80
N VAL A 205 -10.11 5.70 9.01
CA VAL A 205 -10.83 6.54 8.03
C VAL A 205 -10.11 7.88 7.87
N ARG A 206 -9.77 8.57 8.96
CA ARG A 206 -9.02 9.83 8.94
C ARG A 206 -7.68 9.72 8.19
N SER A 207 -7.03 8.55 8.28
CA SER A 207 -5.74 8.28 7.59
C SER A 207 -5.88 7.97 6.10
N THR A 208 -7.08 7.92 5.56
CA THR A 208 -7.29 7.76 4.11
C THR A 208 -6.91 9.06 3.42
N SER A 209 -6.01 9.00 2.42
CA SER A 209 -5.37 10.17 1.82
C SER A 209 -6.34 11.29 1.42
N PHE A 210 -7.40 10.95 0.70
CA PHE A 210 -8.39 11.93 0.26
C PHE A 210 -9.31 12.43 1.40
N ILE A 211 -9.50 11.68 2.49
CA ILE A 211 -10.17 12.18 3.70
C ILE A 211 -9.24 13.11 4.47
N ALA A 212 -7.96 12.73 4.63
CA ALA A 212 -6.95 13.56 5.29
C ALA A 212 -6.72 14.91 4.59
N ALA A 213 -6.94 14.96 3.27
CA ALA A 213 -6.84 16.18 2.47
C ALA A 213 -8.07 17.11 2.57
N LEU A 214 -9.18 16.64 3.17
CA LEU A 214 -10.37 17.47 3.36
C LEU A 214 -10.16 18.55 4.45
N PRO A 215 -10.89 19.68 4.40
CA PRO A 215 -10.98 20.59 5.53
C PRO A 215 -11.44 19.89 6.81
N GLN A 216 -10.93 20.31 7.97
CA GLN A 216 -11.18 19.64 9.27
C GLN A 216 -12.69 19.42 9.55
N VAL A 217 -13.52 20.42 9.26
CA VAL A 217 -14.98 20.32 9.43
C VAL A 217 -15.56 19.15 8.60
N ARG A 218 -15.06 18.97 7.40
CA ARG A 218 -15.50 17.87 6.52
C ARG A 218 -15.00 16.52 7.03
N GLN A 219 -13.77 16.44 7.54
CA GLN A 219 -13.25 15.22 8.17
C GLN A 219 -14.15 14.79 9.34
N GLU A 220 -14.54 15.73 10.22
CA GLU A 220 -15.43 15.41 11.34
C GLU A 220 -16.84 15.00 10.87
N GLN A 221 -17.37 15.57 9.79
CA GLN A 221 -18.64 15.11 9.20
C GLN A 221 -18.55 13.65 8.71
N VAL A 222 -17.42 13.25 8.12
CA VAL A 222 -17.19 11.84 7.72
C VAL A 222 -17.16 10.94 8.96
N ILE A 223 -16.42 11.35 9.99
CA ILE A 223 -16.31 10.56 11.22
C ILE A 223 -17.65 10.44 11.94
N GLU A 224 -18.47 11.48 11.93
CA GLU A 224 -19.83 11.42 12.51
C GLU A 224 -20.71 10.37 11.77
N GLN A 225 -20.62 10.28 10.44
CA GLN A 225 -21.31 9.21 9.70
C GLN A 225 -20.80 7.82 10.10
N VAL A 226 -19.49 7.68 10.36
CA VAL A 226 -18.92 6.41 10.84
C VAL A 226 -19.39 6.10 12.27
N ARG A 227 -19.51 7.10 13.17
CA ARG A 227 -20.07 6.91 14.51
C ARG A 227 -21.52 6.43 14.47
N GLN A 228 -22.32 7.02 13.58
CA GLN A 228 -23.71 6.58 13.37
C GLN A 228 -23.78 5.15 12.85
N LEU A 229 -22.89 4.75 11.92
CA LEU A 229 -22.78 3.37 11.49
C LEU A 229 -22.46 2.45 12.68
N VAL A 230 -21.45 2.79 13.49
CA VAL A 230 -21.06 2.00 14.68
C VAL A 230 -22.21 1.84 15.67
N ALA A 231 -23.01 2.90 15.89
CA ALA A 231 -24.16 2.87 16.77
C ALA A 231 -25.34 2.02 16.24
N GLN A 232 -25.47 1.88 14.92
CA GLN A 232 -26.55 1.15 14.25
C GLN A 232 -26.24 -0.34 14.05
N GLU A 233 -24.97 -0.69 13.82
CA GLU A 233 -24.57 -2.08 13.54
C GLU A 233 -24.44 -2.88 14.83
N GLU A 234 -25.16 -4.00 14.93
CA GLU A 234 -25.18 -4.86 16.11
C GLU A 234 -23.78 -5.39 16.47
N GLU A 235 -22.98 -5.74 15.44
CA GLU A 235 -21.61 -6.25 15.59
C GLU A 235 -20.63 -5.21 16.16
N LEU A 236 -20.95 -3.92 16.10
CA LEU A 236 -20.07 -2.81 16.50
C LEU A 236 -20.56 -2.07 17.73
N ARG A 237 -21.88 -2.04 17.95
CA ARG A 237 -22.52 -1.23 18.98
C ARG A 237 -22.07 -1.64 20.37
N GLY A 238 -21.54 -0.66 21.14
CA GLY A 238 -21.10 -0.86 22.52
C GLY A 238 -19.76 -1.61 22.65
N GLN A 239 -19.10 -1.95 21.54
CA GLN A 239 -17.80 -2.61 21.58
C GLN A 239 -16.69 -1.58 21.79
N GLU A 240 -15.76 -1.87 22.72
CA GLU A 240 -14.51 -1.09 22.87
C GLU A 240 -13.49 -1.48 21.81
N THR A 241 -13.42 -2.77 21.49
CA THR A 241 -12.51 -3.30 20.47
C THR A 241 -13.28 -4.10 19.43
N VAL A 242 -12.89 -3.95 18.18
CA VAL A 242 -13.50 -4.66 17.04
C VAL A 242 -12.44 -5.26 16.13
N THR A 243 -12.83 -6.25 15.37
CA THR A 243 -11.99 -6.81 14.31
C THR A 243 -12.57 -6.40 12.97
N VAL A 244 -11.83 -5.57 12.22
CA VAL A 244 -12.18 -5.21 10.86
C VAL A 244 -11.69 -6.29 9.92
N PRO A 245 -12.56 -6.98 9.17
CA PRO A 245 -12.14 -7.98 8.21
C PRO A 245 -11.46 -7.33 6.99
N TYR A 246 -10.32 -7.92 6.58
CA TYR A 246 -9.53 -7.51 5.43
C TYR A 246 -9.20 -8.68 4.52
N GLN A 247 -8.95 -8.36 3.26
CA GLN A 247 -8.27 -9.22 2.30
C GLN A 247 -6.98 -8.54 1.87
N THR A 248 -5.86 -9.26 1.93
CA THR A 248 -4.64 -8.87 1.22
C THR A 248 -4.71 -9.47 -0.17
N LYS A 249 -4.73 -8.61 -1.19
CA LYS A 249 -4.63 -8.98 -2.60
C LYS A 249 -3.17 -8.85 -3.01
N ALA A 250 -2.56 -9.96 -3.42
CA ALA A 250 -1.17 -10.02 -3.84
C ALA A 250 -1.09 -10.52 -5.28
N PHE A 251 -0.34 -9.79 -6.10
CA PHE A 251 -0.15 -10.10 -7.52
C PHE A 251 1.34 -10.19 -7.80
N VAL A 252 1.73 -11.15 -8.61
CA VAL A 252 3.12 -11.31 -9.02
C VAL A 252 3.21 -11.55 -10.53
N THR A 253 4.23 -10.96 -11.14
CA THR A 253 4.68 -11.24 -12.50
C THR A 253 6.20 -11.25 -12.55
N HIS A 254 6.79 -11.63 -13.68
CA HIS A 254 8.23 -11.58 -13.89
C HIS A 254 8.59 -10.96 -15.22
N LYS A 255 9.78 -10.34 -15.27
CA LYS A 255 10.39 -9.84 -16.50
C LYS A 255 10.69 -11.01 -17.44
N LEU A 256 10.20 -10.93 -18.65
CA LEU A 256 10.56 -11.84 -19.73
C LEU A 256 11.99 -11.53 -20.21
N GLY A 257 12.72 -12.53 -20.62
CA GLY A 257 14.06 -12.39 -21.15
C GLY A 257 14.07 -11.69 -22.52
#